data_c52905d666acd4fcac73700c7a91dbbb
#
_entry.id   c52905d666acd4fcac73700c7a91dbbb
#
_cell.length_a   1.000
_cell.length_b   1.000
_cell.length_c   1.000
_cell.angle_alpha   90.00
_cell.angle_beta   90.00
_cell.angle_gamma   90.00
#
_symmetry.space_group_name_H-M   'P 1'
#
loop_
_entity.id
_entity.type
_entity.pdbx_description
1 polymer ?
#
loop_
_entity_poly.entity_id
_entity_poly.type
_entity_poly.pdbx_seq_one_letter_code
_entity_poly.pdbx_strand_id
1 'polypeptide(L)'
;GEKSKKVSLDYHFDAHLLTLLIPIYIPQRDNSDNGNLIICKNLRKLTSNLLINIIQKLFYQSKFFKKFFADNGLIKSKILNLKPRNVYLFNGFRTLHTNLNIDPRDIRATILVHYYDVFRDSYLVKKNREIRIKKETQNIERNKVKN
;
A
#
# COMPACT_ATOMS: atom_id res chain seq x y z
N GLY A 1 20.33 -22.80 11.64
CA GLY A 1 19.85 -22.05 10.50
C GLY A 1 18.49 -21.47 10.81
N GLU A 2 18.41 -20.19 11.17
CA GLU A 2 17.15 -19.47 11.30
C GLU A 2 16.48 -19.42 9.93
N LYS A 3 15.35 -20.08 9.81
CA LYS A 3 14.45 -19.92 8.67
C LYS A 3 13.96 -18.47 8.68
N SER A 4 14.53 -17.63 7.81
CA SER A 4 14.02 -16.31 7.50
C SER A 4 12.52 -16.47 7.21
N LYS A 5 11.67 -15.95 8.08
CA LYS A 5 10.23 -15.86 7.82
C LYS A 5 10.07 -15.02 6.56
N LYS A 6 9.70 -15.67 5.45
CA LYS A 6 9.28 -14.99 4.22
C LYS A 6 8.08 -14.13 4.58
N VAL A 7 8.32 -12.85 4.91
CA VAL A 7 7.24 -11.91 5.18
C VAL A 7 6.48 -11.74 3.87
N SER A 8 5.23 -12.13 3.88
CA SER A 8 4.35 -11.99 2.71
C SER A 8 4.22 -10.52 2.37
N LEU A 9 4.66 -10.12 1.18
CA LEU A 9 4.49 -8.77 0.64
C LEU A 9 2.99 -8.43 0.61
N ASP A 10 2.61 -7.34 1.25
CA ASP A 10 1.21 -6.90 1.33
C ASP A 10 0.84 -6.00 0.15
N TYR A 11 0.53 -6.64 -0.97
CA TYR A 11 0.07 -5.93 -2.17
C TYR A 11 -1.32 -5.35 -1.98
N HIS A 12 -1.47 -4.06 -2.28
CA HIS A 12 -2.74 -3.36 -2.18
C HIS A 12 -2.93 -2.28 -3.24
N PHE A 13 -4.15 -1.81 -3.36
CA PHE A 13 -4.52 -0.59 -4.09
C PHE A 13 -4.94 0.47 -3.09
N ASP A 14 -4.62 1.72 -3.39
CA ASP A 14 -5.15 2.84 -2.63
C ASP A 14 -6.65 3.06 -2.91
N ALA A 15 -7.32 3.72 -1.98
CA ALA A 15 -8.68 4.22 -2.20
C ALA A 15 -8.68 5.50 -3.05
N HIS A 16 -7.53 6.14 -3.16
CA HIS A 16 -7.35 7.45 -3.78
C HIS A 16 -6.84 7.32 -5.22
N LEU A 17 -7.28 8.24 -6.07
CA LEU A 17 -6.90 8.26 -7.49
C LEU A 17 -5.40 8.50 -7.66
N LEU A 18 -4.87 9.47 -6.95
CA LEU A 18 -3.44 9.81 -6.99
C LEU A 18 -2.80 9.64 -5.62
N THR A 19 -1.61 9.08 -5.62
CA THR A 19 -0.72 8.96 -4.47
C THR A 19 0.59 9.63 -4.78
N LEU A 20 0.95 10.60 -3.94
CA LEU A 20 2.24 11.25 -3.93
C LEU A 20 3.06 10.64 -2.79
N LEU A 21 4.22 10.08 -3.11
CA LEU A 21 5.14 9.49 -2.15
C LEU A 21 6.43 10.29 -2.15
N ILE A 22 6.81 10.80 -0.97
CA ILE A 22 8.03 11.58 -0.75
C ILE A 22 8.91 10.80 0.23
N PRO A 23 10.00 10.17 -0.23
CA PRO A 23 10.94 9.50 0.67
C PRO A 23 11.71 10.53 1.50
N ILE A 24 11.68 10.39 2.81
CA ILE A 24 12.48 11.19 3.74
C ILE A 24 13.78 10.44 4.07
N TYR A 25 13.64 9.17 4.44
CA TYR A 25 14.76 8.29 4.73
C TYR A 25 14.48 6.89 4.18
N ILE A 26 15.40 6.37 3.40
CA ILE A 26 15.39 5.01 2.85
C ILE A 26 16.69 4.34 3.22
N PRO A 27 16.68 3.16 3.84
CA PRO A 27 17.91 2.42 4.16
C PRO A 27 18.75 2.18 2.91
N GLN A 28 20.03 2.46 2.98
CA GLN A 28 20.98 2.20 1.92
C GLN A 28 21.59 0.81 2.13
N ARG A 29 20.94 -0.21 1.55
CA ARG A 29 21.43 -1.59 1.57
C ARG A 29 21.50 -2.12 0.16
N ASP A 30 22.54 -2.91 -0.13
CA ASP A 30 22.72 -3.57 -1.43
C ASP A 30 21.73 -4.72 -1.65
N ASN A 31 21.01 -5.11 -0.61
CA ASN A 31 20.07 -6.22 -0.61
C ASN A 31 18.63 -5.77 -0.92
N SER A 32 17.76 -6.73 -1.15
CA SER A 32 16.32 -6.53 -1.40
C SER A 32 15.54 -5.89 -0.22
N ASP A 33 16.16 -5.79 0.96
CA ASP A 33 15.49 -5.37 2.21
C ASP A 33 15.68 -3.87 2.50
N ASN A 34 15.44 -3.03 1.50
CA ASN A 34 15.61 -1.59 1.56
C ASN A 34 14.30 -0.79 1.56
N GLY A 35 13.16 -1.46 1.57
CA GLY A 35 11.86 -0.81 1.59
C GLY A 35 11.47 -0.07 0.30
N ASN A 36 12.13 -0.36 -0.81
CA ASN A 36 11.77 0.18 -2.12
C ASN A 36 10.36 -0.23 -2.55
N LEU A 37 9.75 0.53 -3.45
CA LEU A 37 8.37 0.32 -3.87
C LEU A 37 8.32 -0.63 -5.08
N ILE A 38 7.55 -1.71 -4.97
CA ILE A 38 7.17 -2.55 -6.12
C ILE A 38 5.84 -2.06 -6.65
N ILE A 39 5.76 -1.84 -7.96
CA ILE A 39 4.53 -1.40 -8.63
C ILE A 39 4.17 -2.29 -9.80
N CYS A 40 2.88 -2.62 -9.92
CA CYS A 40 2.25 -3.25 -11.07
C CYS A 40 1.22 -2.26 -11.62
N LYS A 41 1.60 -1.56 -12.69
CA LYS A 41 0.83 -0.40 -13.17
C LYS A 41 -0.48 -0.81 -13.87
N ASN A 42 -1.52 -0.02 -13.63
CA ASN A 42 -2.76 -0.04 -14.41
C ASN A 42 -3.47 -1.42 -14.48
N LEU A 43 -3.39 -2.22 -13.42
CA LEU A 43 -4.00 -3.55 -13.41
C LEU A 43 -5.53 -3.51 -13.40
N ARG A 44 -6.13 -2.47 -12.85
CA ARG A 44 -7.59 -2.33 -12.83
C ARG A 44 -8.07 -1.06 -13.53
N LYS A 45 -9.30 -1.12 -14.04
CA LYS A 45 -9.95 0.04 -14.64
C LYS A 45 -10.56 0.93 -13.55
N LEU A 46 -10.59 2.23 -13.81
CA LEU A 46 -11.36 3.16 -12.98
C LEU A 46 -12.84 2.85 -13.13
N THR A 47 -13.54 2.72 -12.03
CA THR A 47 -14.99 2.47 -12.01
C THR A 47 -15.65 3.29 -10.91
N SER A 48 -16.81 3.84 -11.19
CA SER A 48 -17.69 4.47 -10.21
C SER A 48 -18.58 3.46 -9.45
N ASN A 49 -18.59 2.21 -9.91
CA ASN A 49 -19.38 1.15 -9.26
C ASN A 49 -18.60 0.54 -8.10
N LEU A 50 -19.10 0.75 -6.89
CA LEU A 50 -18.47 0.27 -5.66
C LEU A 50 -18.35 -1.26 -5.60
N LEU A 51 -19.38 -2.00 -6.07
CA LEU A 51 -19.36 -3.47 -6.05
C LEU A 51 -18.26 -4.01 -6.98
N ILE A 52 -18.17 -3.48 -8.19
CA ILE A 52 -17.11 -3.87 -9.13
C ILE A 52 -15.75 -3.57 -8.54
N ASN A 53 -15.59 -2.42 -7.87
CA ASN A 53 -14.33 -2.07 -7.22
C ASN A 53 -13.97 -3.07 -6.10
N ILE A 54 -14.93 -3.46 -5.27
CA ILE A 54 -14.71 -4.45 -4.20
C ILE A 54 -14.30 -5.80 -4.80
N ILE A 55 -15.01 -6.29 -5.82
CA ILE A 55 -14.71 -7.56 -6.48
C ILE A 55 -13.31 -7.53 -7.08
N GLN A 56 -12.96 -6.48 -7.83
CA GLN A 56 -11.61 -6.30 -8.39
C GLN A 56 -10.55 -6.29 -7.30
N LYS A 57 -10.79 -5.55 -6.21
CA LYS A 57 -9.85 -5.45 -5.10
C LYS A 57 -9.61 -6.82 -4.46
N LEU A 58 -10.68 -7.56 -4.15
CA LEU A 58 -10.59 -8.91 -3.57
C LEU A 58 -9.87 -9.88 -4.50
N PHE A 59 -10.15 -9.84 -5.80
CA PHE A 59 -9.49 -10.68 -6.79
C PHE A 59 -7.98 -10.44 -6.84
N TYR A 60 -7.56 -9.18 -7.05
CA TYR A 60 -6.14 -8.83 -7.17
C TYR A 60 -5.35 -8.98 -5.87
N GLN A 61 -6.01 -8.86 -4.71
CA GLN A 61 -5.38 -9.06 -3.41
C GLN A 61 -5.43 -10.51 -2.92
N SER A 62 -6.11 -11.41 -3.64
CA SER A 62 -6.21 -12.80 -3.27
C SER A 62 -4.87 -13.51 -3.28
N LYS A 63 -4.71 -14.51 -2.41
CA LYS A 63 -3.51 -15.38 -2.41
C LYS A 63 -3.34 -16.12 -3.73
N PHE A 64 -4.44 -16.48 -4.38
CA PHE A 64 -4.45 -17.13 -5.69
C PHE A 64 -3.82 -16.22 -6.76
N PHE A 65 -4.27 -14.96 -6.85
CA PHE A 65 -3.71 -14.00 -7.79
C PHE A 65 -2.22 -13.75 -7.54
N LYS A 66 -1.82 -13.53 -6.29
CA LYS A 66 -0.43 -13.33 -5.91
C LYS A 66 0.44 -14.52 -6.33
N LYS A 67 0.02 -15.74 -6.01
CA LYS A 67 0.77 -16.95 -6.34
C LYS A 67 0.84 -17.23 -7.84
N PHE A 68 -0.27 -17.07 -8.56
CA PHE A 68 -0.35 -17.48 -9.97
C PHE A 68 0.19 -16.41 -10.91
N PHE A 69 -0.05 -15.13 -10.65
CA PHE A 69 0.28 -14.06 -11.59
C PHE A 69 1.52 -13.26 -11.19
N ALA A 70 1.70 -12.95 -9.91
CA ALA A 70 2.84 -12.14 -9.48
C ALA A 70 4.13 -12.97 -9.37
N ASP A 71 4.05 -14.16 -8.78
CA ASP A 71 5.23 -15.02 -8.57
C ASP A 71 5.74 -15.65 -9.89
N ASN A 72 4.86 -15.89 -10.86
CA ASN A 72 5.22 -16.45 -12.16
C ASN A 72 5.65 -15.41 -13.21
N GLY A 73 5.78 -14.14 -12.82
CA GLY A 73 6.23 -13.08 -13.72
C GLY A 73 5.23 -12.70 -14.83
N LEU A 74 3.99 -13.19 -14.78
CA LEU A 74 2.94 -12.90 -15.76
C LEU A 74 2.48 -11.44 -15.68
N ILE A 75 2.72 -10.76 -14.56
CA ILE A 75 2.46 -9.34 -14.40
C ILE A 75 3.78 -8.60 -14.36
N LYS A 76 3.94 -7.65 -15.26
CA LYS A 76 5.11 -6.78 -15.28
C LYS A 76 5.12 -5.91 -14.03
N SER A 77 5.93 -6.29 -13.06
CA SER A 77 6.25 -5.48 -11.90
C SER A 77 7.52 -4.68 -12.14
N LYS A 78 7.59 -3.50 -11.52
CA LYS A 78 8.78 -2.66 -11.55
C LYS A 78 9.14 -2.28 -10.12
N ILE A 79 10.40 -2.47 -9.75
CA ILE A 79 10.94 -1.91 -8.51
C ILE A 79 11.32 -0.46 -8.77
N LEU A 80 10.75 0.45 -7.98
CA LEU A 80 11.14 1.86 -7.95
C LEU A 80 12.11 2.05 -6.80
N ASN A 81 13.36 2.34 -7.14
CA ASN A 81 14.38 2.69 -6.16
C ASN A 81 14.05 4.09 -5.60
N LEU A 82 13.55 4.11 -4.39
CA LEU A 82 13.14 5.34 -3.73
C LEU A 82 14.39 6.10 -3.27
N LYS A 83 14.49 7.35 -3.71
CA LYS A 83 15.61 8.24 -3.32
C LYS A 83 15.05 9.42 -2.54
N PRO A 84 15.60 9.78 -1.36
CA PRO A 84 15.30 11.03 -0.69
C PRO A 84 15.43 12.23 -1.63
N ARG A 85 14.66 13.28 -1.40
CA ARG A 85 14.55 14.50 -2.25
C ARG A 85 13.81 14.31 -3.58
N ASN A 86 13.41 13.07 -3.94
CA ASN A 86 12.56 12.83 -5.09
C ASN A 86 11.09 12.76 -4.66
N VAL A 87 10.22 13.00 -5.63
CA VAL A 87 8.77 12.87 -5.48
C VAL A 87 8.28 11.85 -6.50
N TYR A 88 7.53 10.87 -6.02
CA TYR A 88 6.97 9.81 -6.84
C TYR A 88 5.45 9.96 -6.89
N LEU A 89 4.91 10.20 -8.09
CA LEU A 89 3.48 10.32 -8.33
C LEU A 89 2.99 9.12 -9.12
N PHE A 90 1.94 8.47 -8.63
CA PHE A 90 1.32 7.35 -9.35
C PHE A 90 -0.19 7.28 -9.09
N ASN A 91 -0.90 6.59 -9.98
CA ASN A 91 -2.31 6.31 -9.80
C ASN A 91 -2.50 5.18 -8.79
N GLY A 92 -2.66 5.52 -7.52
CA GLY A 92 -2.77 4.55 -6.43
C GLY A 92 -4.00 3.65 -6.56
N PHE A 93 -5.10 4.19 -7.11
CA PHE A 93 -6.33 3.42 -7.33
C PHE A 93 -6.15 2.28 -8.34
N ARG A 94 -5.37 2.48 -9.41
CA ARG A 94 -5.18 1.51 -10.49
C ARG A 94 -3.92 0.67 -10.40
N THR A 95 -2.98 1.08 -9.58
CA THR A 95 -1.65 0.47 -9.45
C THR A 95 -1.61 -0.43 -8.22
N LEU A 96 -1.45 -1.73 -8.45
CA LEU A 96 -1.17 -2.67 -7.36
C LEU A 96 0.27 -2.45 -6.90
N HIS A 97 0.48 -2.22 -5.62
CA HIS A 97 1.80 -1.90 -5.11
C HIS A 97 2.03 -2.46 -3.71
N THR A 98 3.29 -2.60 -3.37
CA THR A 98 3.77 -2.97 -2.04
C THR A 98 5.17 -2.43 -1.83
N ASN A 99 5.63 -2.41 -0.59
CA ASN A 99 7.03 -2.11 -0.29
C ASN A 99 7.82 -3.40 -0.15
N LEU A 100 9.08 -3.40 -0.56
CA LEU A 100 10.04 -4.40 -0.13
C LEU A 100 10.17 -4.36 1.39
N ASN A 101 10.55 -5.49 1.97
CA ASN A 101 10.84 -5.56 3.39
C ASN A 101 11.97 -4.60 3.76
N ILE A 102 12.02 -4.24 5.02
CA ILE A 102 13.16 -3.57 5.62
C ILE A 102 13.73 -4.47 6.71
N ASP A 103 15.04 -4.40 6.93
CA ASP A 103 15.64 -5.06 8.09
C ASP A 103 14.98 -4.49 9.37
N PRO A 104 14.61 -5.33 10.35
CA PRO A 104 13.97 -4.87 11.58
C PRO A 104 14.78 -3.82 12.37
N ARG A 105 16.07 -3.72 12.11
CA ARG A 105 16.98 -2.73 12.73
C ARG A 105 17.02 -1.40 12.00
N ASP A 106 16.45 -1.35 10.78
CA ASP A 106 16.43 -0.15 9.96
C ASP A 106 15.13 0.65 10.14
N ILE A 107 15.21 1.92 9.87
CA ILE A 107 14.07 2.83 9.83
C ILE A 107 13.84 3.24 8.37
N ARG A 108 12.58 3.28 7.96
CA ARG A 108 12.14 3.88 6.70
C ARG A 108 11.12 4.97 7.01
N ALA A 109 11.34 6.16 6.48
CA ALA A 109 10.42 7.28 6.65
C ALA A 109 9.98 7.82 5.28
N THR A 110 8.67 7.91 5.07
CA THR A 110 8.07 8.46 3.85
C THR A 110 6.84 9.29 4.20
N ILE A 111 6.62 10.37 3.45
CA ILE A 111 5.36 11.11 3.49
C ILE A 111 4.49 10.60 2.34
N LEU A 112 3.23 10.28 2.64
CA LEU A 112 2.21 9.91 1.67
C LEU A 112 1.14 10.99 1.64
N VAL A 113 0.87 11.52 0.45
CA VAL A 113 -0.25 12.44 0.22
C VAL A 113 -1.20 11.79 -0.76
N HIS A 114 -2.43 11.63 -0.35
CA HIS A 114 -3.48 11.02 -1.15
C HIS A 114 -4.44 12.09 -1.67
N TYR A 115 -4.73 12.04 -2.96
CA TYR A 115 -5.64 12.99 -3.59
C TYR A 115 -6.80 12.27 -4.26
N TYR A 116 -8.01 12.77 -4.04
CA TYR A 116 -9.28 12.33 -4.60
C TYR A 116 -9.65 10.88 -4.28
N ASP A 117 -10.45 10.70 -3.23
CA ASP A 117 -11.09 9.41 -2.92
C ASP A 117 -12.23 9.17 -3.92
N VAL A 118 -12.11 8.14 -4.76
CA VAL A 118 -13.05 7.80 -5.83
C VAL A 118 -14.46 7.52 -5.29
N PHE A 119 -14.57 7.05 -4.06
CA PHE A 119 -15.82 6.69 -3.42
C PHE A 119 -16.18 7.58 -2.23
N ARG A 120 -15.60 8.79 -2.15
CA ARG A 120 -15.79 9.71 -1.02
C ARG A 120 -17.26 9.97 -0.68
N ASP A 121 -18.14 9.94 -1.70
CA ASP A 121 -19.57 10.24 -1.54
C ASP A 121 -20.43 9.00 -1.25
N SER A 122 -19.84 7.81 -1.29
CA SER A 122 -20.52 6.57 -0.92
C SER A 122 -20.83 6.54 0.57
N TYR A 123 -22.10 6.30 0.91
CA TYR A 123 -22.56 6.16 2.30
C TYR A 123 -21.78 5.10 3.08
N LEU A 124 -21.53 3.94 2.47
CA LEU A 124 -20.78 2.84 3.10
C LEU A 124 -19.32 3.25 3.42
N VAL A 125 -18.68 3.99 2.52
CA VAL A 125 -17.32 4.46 2.71
C VAL A 125 -17.26 5.51 3.82
N LYS A 126 -18.20 6.46 3.84
CA LYS A 126 -18.34 7.46 4.92
C LYS A 126 -18.50 6.79 6.27
N LYS A 127 -19.45 5.87 6.38
CA LYS A 127 -19.71 5.13 7.64
C LYS A 127 -18.49 4.34 8.12
N ASN A 128 -17.80 3.64 7.23
CA ASN A 128 -16.58 2.92 7.59
C ASN A 128 -15.45 3.85 8.05
N ARG A 129 -15.32 5.02 7.43
CA ARG A 129 -14.34 6.03 7.85
C ARG A 129 -14.64 6.54 9.26
N GLU A 130 -15.89 6.85 9.56
CA GLU A 130 -16.31 7.29 10.91
C GLU A 130 -16.00 6.22 11.98
N ILE A 131 -16.28 4.95 11.68
CA ILE A 131 -15.96 3.83 12.59
C ILE A 131 -14.46 3.73 12.84
N ARG A 132 -13.64 3.88 11.79
CA ARG A 132 -12.18 3.84 11.94
C ARG A 132 -11.67 4.99 12.78
N ILE A 133 -12.08 6.23 12.49
CA ILE A 133 -11.70 7.41 13.26
C ILE A 133 -12.06 7.21 14.73
N LYS A 134 -13.29 6.76 15.02
CA LYS A 134 -13.71 6.50 16.40
C LYS A 134 -12.81 5.48 17.12
N LYS A 135 -12.45 4.38 16.45
CA LYS A 135 -11.52 3.38 17.00
C LYS A 135 -10.12 3.93 17.25
N GLU A 136 -9.60 4.71 16.32
CA GLU A 136 -8.28 5.33 16.44
C GLU A 136 -8.23 6.33 17.60
N THR A 137 -9.26 7.19 17.73
CA THR A 137 -9.40 8.13 18.85
C THR A 137 -9.43 7.38 20.19
N GLN A 138 -10.23 6.32 20.30
CA GLN A 138 -10.30 5.51 21.52
C GLN A 138 -8.96 4.84 21.86
N ASN A 139 -8.21 4.40 20.85
CA ASN A 139 -6.89 3.81 21.08
C ASN A 139 -5.87 4.85 21.58
N ILE A 140 -5.92 6.07 21.02
CA ILE A 140 -5.06 7.18 21.48
C ILE A 140 -5.37 7.54 22.94
N GLU A 141 -6.66 7.64 23.28
CA GLU A 141 -7.08 7.93 24.65
C GLU A 141 -6.63 6.84 25.64
N ARG A 142 -6.81 5.55 25.28
CA ARG A 142 -6.34 4.45 26.14
C ARG A 142 -4.84 4.45 26.34
N ASN A 143 -4.07 4.83 25.35
CA ASN A 143 -2.60 4.89 25.46
C ASN A 143 -2.13 6.10 26.29
N LYS A 144 -2.89 7.22 26.28
CA LYS A 144 -2.60 8.38 27.18
C LYS A 144 -2.83 8.08 28.65
N VAL A 145 -3.75 7.16 28.98
CA VAL A 145 -4.05 6.79 30.37
C VAL A 145 -3.04 5.78 30.93
N LYS A 146 -2.27 5.12 30.06
CA LYS A 146 -1.25 4.12 30.47
C LYS A 146 0.15 4.70 30.69
N ASN A 147 0.37 5.94 30.31
CA ASN A 147 1.59 6.70 30.54
C ASN A 147 1.37 7.76 31.61
#